data_d412f68f86090eb00342db43bb9cb97c
#
_entry.id   d412f68f86090eb00342db43bb9cb97c
#
_cell.length_a   1.000
_cell.length_b   1.000
_cell.length_c   1.000
_cell.angle_alpha   90.00
_cell.angle_beta   90.00
_cell.angle_gamma   90.00
#
_symmetry.space_group_name_H-M   'P 1'
#
loop_
_entity.id
_entity.type
_entity.pdbx_description
1 polymer ?
#
loop_
_entity_poly.entity_id
_entity_poly.type
_entity_poly.pdbx_seq_one_letter_code
_entity_poly.pdbx_strand_id
1 'polypeptide(L)'
;AFYGPLGELTVPVRQRNFATKDNLPTYPEKIRALKAEGAKQVLVYGIGRMCHIAFWEPHFAADYAAYEDWMAAEYRIGARLHPFTIEQNAITSFRSSWPLIPCYANTIGPWIIFGSDYAIGGADGVLSRGMQWQGMSFWMTLRYGPCQYVTSSNIPTMPGKLFFMEELAGPLCPDTN
;
A
#
# COMPACT_ATOMS: atom_id res chain seq x y z
N ALA A 1 -19.32 -7.28 2.05
CA ALA A 1 -18.66 -8.50 1.58
C ALA A 1 -17.56 -9.00 2.55
N PHE A 2 -16.63 -8.14 2.98
CA PHE A 2 -15.50 -8.56 3.81
C PHE A 2 -15.90 -9.06 5.21
N TYR A 3 -16.71 -8.30 5.93
CA TYR A 3 -17.07 -8.61 7.32
C TYR A 3 -18.15 -9.69 7.46
N GLY A 4 -19.03 -9.88 6.46
CA GLY A 4 -20.14 -10.85 6.54
C GLY A 4 -19.68 -12.29 6.80
N PRO A 5 -18.66 -12.81 6.07
CA PRO A 5 -18.18 -14.18 6.28
C PRO A 5 -17.54 -14.44 7.66
N LEU A 6 -17.15 -13.39 8.39
CA LEU A 6 -16.50 -13.52 9.69
C LEU A 6 -17.50 -13.79 10.83
N GLY A 7 -18.81 -13.59 10.61
CA GLY A 7 -19.83 -13.84 11.62
C GLY A 7 -19.52 -13.14 12.95
N GLU A 8 -19.49 -13.91 14.03
CA GLU A 8 -19.21 -13.41 15.39
C GLU A 8 -17.75 -12.96 15.59
N LEU A 9 -16.84 -13.37 14.73
CA LEU A 9 -15.43 -12.94 14.76
C LEU A 9 -15.22 -11.54 14.21
N THR A 10 -16.26 -10.89 13.69
CA THR A 10 -16.14 -9.56 13.11
C THR A 10 -16.10 -8.47 14.18
N VAL A 11 -15.35 -7.40 13.90
CA VAL A 11 -15.33 -6.22 14.77
C VAL A 11 -16.69 -5.49 14.78
N PRO A 12 -17.10 -4.85 15.88
CA PRO A 12 -18.30 -4.05 15.95
C PRO A 12 -18.36 -2.99 14.85
N VAL A 13 -19.56 -2.69 14.35
CA VAL A 13 -19.76 -1.73 13.25
C VAL A 13 -19.08 -0.39 13.54
N ARG A 14 -19.14 0.11 14.79
CA ARG A 14 -18.52 1.38 15.22
C ARG A 14 -16.99 1.40 15.07
N GLN A 15 -16.35 0.23 14.97
CA GLN A 15 -14.89 0.09 14.79
C GLN A 15 -14.49 -0.10 13.32
N ARG A 16 -15.46 -0.18 12.40
CA ARG A 16 -15.21 -0.33 10.97
C ARG A 16 -15.07 1.04 10.33
N ASN A 17 -13.83 1.45 10.12
CA ASN A 17 -13.52 2.74 9.54
C ASN A 17 -13.07 2.56 8.09
N PHE A 18 -13.84 3.14 7.15
CA PHE A 18 -13.48 3.15 5.73
C PHE A 18 -12.92 4.52 5.35
N ALA A 19 -11.96 4.54 4.45
CA ALA A 19 -11.25 5.75 4.00
C ALA A 19 -12.13 6.62 3.06
N THR A 20 -13.32 7.02 3.55
CA THR A 20 -14.17 7.97 2.85
C THR A 20 -13.59 9.38 2.96
N LYS A 21 -14.04 10.30 2.11
CA LYS A 21 -13.63 11.72 2.15
C LYS A 21 -13.91 12.38 3.51
N ASP A 22 -14.96 11.93 4.21
CA ASP A 22 -15.39 12.51 5.48
C ASP A 22 -14.69 11.82 6.68
N ASN A 23 -14.36 10.55 6.55
CA ASN A 23 -13.80 9.76 7.66
C ASN A 23 -12.26 9.75 7.68
N LEU A 24 -11.61 9.67 6.52
CA LEU A 24 -10.15 9.58 6.44
C LEU A 24 -9.43 10.76 7.14
N PRO A 25 -9.90 12.02 7.08
CA PRO A 25 -9.29 13.12 7.82
C PRO A 25 -9.28 12.96 9.34
N THR A 26 -10.14 12.08 9.87
CA THR A 26 -10.19 11.80 11.32
C THR A 26 -9.21 10.73 11.79
N TYR A 27 -8.57 9.98 10.85
CA TYR A 27 -7.67 8.88 11.18
C TYR A 27 -6.46 9.29 12.00
N PRO A 28 -5.74 10.38 11.65
CA PRO A 28 -4.53 10.74 12.39
C PRO A 28 -4.81 11.00 13.87
N GLU A 29 -5.86 11.74 14.18
CA GLU A 29 -6.25 12.02 15.56
C GLU A 29 -6.68 10.75 16.30
N LYS A 30 -7.53 9.93 15.69
CA LYS A 30 -7.94 8.63 16.26
C LYS A 30 -6.75 7.71 16.54
N ILE A 31 -5.79 7.64 15.62
CA ILE A 31 -4.60 6.81 15.78
C ILE A 31 -3.74 7.33 16.93
N ARG A 32 -3.52 8.65 17.01
CA ARG A 32 -2.79 9.26 18.12
C ARG A 32 -3.44 8.98 19.47
N ALA A 33 -4.77 9.14 19.56
CA ALA A 33 -5.53 8.87 20.78
C ALA A 33 -5.41 7.41 21.22
N LEU A 34 -5.62 6.47 20.30
CA LEU A 34 -5.50 5.03 20.59
C LEU A 34 -4.07 4.63 21.00
N LYS A 35 -3.06 5.19 20.34
CA LYS A 35 -1.65 4.95 20.72
C LYS A 35 -1.33 5.51 22.10
N ALA A 36 -1.88 6.66 22.46
CA ALA A 36 -1.74 7.22 23.80
C ALA A 36 -2.37 6.33 24.89
N GLU A 37 -3.40 5.56 24.55
CA GLU A 37 -4.00 4.53 25.41
C GLU A 37 -3.22 3.19 25.42
N GLY A 38 -2.11 3.10 24.68
CA GLY A 38 -1.27 1.90 24.59
C GLY A 38 -1.65 0.92 23.48
N ALA A 39 -2.56 1.28 22.60
CA ALA A 39 -2.93 0.44 21.44
C ALA A 39 -1.75 0.29 20.47
N LYS A 40 -1.67 -0.89 19.83
CA LYS A 40 -0.70 -1.19 18.78
C LYS A 40 -1.35 -1.08 17.41
N GLN A 41 -0.70 -0.38 16.52
CA GLN A 41 -1.12 -0.26 15.13
C GLN A 41 -0.46 -1.33 14.28
N VAL A 42 -1.26 -2.16 13.63
CA VAL A 42 -0.78 -3.17 12.67
C VAL A 42 -1.18 -2.75 11.27
N LEU A 43 -0.21 -2.65 10.39
CA LEU A 43 -0.42 -2.43 8.96
C LEU A 43 -0.58 -3.78 8.26
N VAL A 44 -1.70 -3.97 7.57
CA VAL A 44 -1.85 -5.04 6.58
C VAL A 44 -1.76 -4.42 5.20
N TYR A 45 -0.78 -4.85 4.38
CA TYR A 45 -0.46 -4.19 3.12
C TYR A 45 -0.26 -5.15 1.95
N GLY A 46 -0.45 -4.62 0.74
CA GLY A 46 0.05 -5.21 -0.50
C GLY A 46 0.99 -4.22 -1.19
N ILE A 47 1.96 -4.72 -1.94
CA ILE A 47 2.84 -3.90 -2.77
C ILE A 47 2.19 -3.76 -4.15
N GLY A 48 1.87 -2.55 -4.56
CA GLY A 48 1.33 -2.29 -5.89
C GLY A 48 2.40 -2.31 -6.98
N ARG A 49 1.96 -2.39 -8.24
CA ARG A 49 2.85 -2.42 -9.42
C ARG A 49 3.82 -1.24 -9.49
N MET A 50 3.40 -0.08 -8.99
CA MET A 50 4.21 1.14 -8.93
C MET A 50 4.89 1.34 -7.57
N CYS A 51 5.16 0.28 -6.84
CA CYS A 51 5.76 0.34 -5.50
C CYS A 51 4.92 1.14 -4.48
N HIS A 52 3.64 1.39 -4.78
CA HIS A 52 2.76 2.06 -3.83
C HIS A 52 2.29 1.10 -2.73
N ILE A 53 2.04 1.66 -1.56
CA ILE A 53 1.31 1.04 -0.46
C ILE A 53 0.00 1.80 -0.31
N ALA A 54 -1.11 1.10 -0.14
CA ALA A 54 -2.45 1.66 -0.33
C ALA A 54 -2.56 2.28 -1.73
N PHE A 55 -2.88 3.56 -1.86
CA PHE A 55 -2.79 4.32 -3.12
C PHE A 55 -1.86 5.52 -3.01
N TRP A 56 -0.80 5.41 -2.15
CA TRP A 56 0.23 6.42 -2.06
C TRP A 56 1.25 6.23 -3.19
N GLU A 57 0.99 6.91 -4.28
CA GLU A 57 1.69 6.74 -5.55
C GLU A 57 3.07 7.41 -5.57
N PRO A 58 4.04 6.87 -6.32
CA PRO A 58 5.40 7.39 -6.37
C PRO A 58 5.51 8.83 -6.87
N HIS A 59 4.63 9.25 -7.77
CA HIS A 59 4.65 10.63 -8.29
C HIS A 59 4.27 11.69 -7.27
N PHE A 60 3.68 11.32 -6.13
CA PHE A 60 3.42 12.26 -5.04
C PHE A 60 4.71 12.72 -4.34
N ALA A 61 5.82 12.01 -4.53
CA ALA A 61 7.11 12.44 -4.01
C ALA A 61 7.51 13.84 -4.48
N ALA A 62 7.10 14.23 -5.67
CA ALA A 62 7.40 15.55 -6.23
C ALA A 62 6.69 16.71 -5.51
N ASP A 63 5.69 16.42 -4.69
CA ASP A 63 4.97 17.44 -3.91
C ASP A 63 5.67 17.81 -2.60
N TYR A 64 6.77 17.11 -2.26
CA TYR A 64 7.50 17.27 -1.01
C TYR A 64 8.97 17.62 -1.29
N ALA A 65 9.45 18.68 -0.65
CA ALA A 65 10.84 19.12 -0.82
C ALA A 65 11.85 18.20 -0.12
N ALA A 66 11.46 17.58 1.00
CA ALA A 66 12.30 16.69 1.80
C ALA A 66 11.59 15.37 2.09
N TYR A 67 12.39 14.35 2.37
CA TYR A 67 11.90 13.02 2.75
C TYR A 67 11.09 13.07 4.05
N GLU A 68 11.50 13.89 5.00
CA GLU A 68 10.84 14.08 6.29
C GLU A 68 9.44 14.66 6.13
N ASP A 69 9.26 15.60 5.21
CA ASP A 69 7.95 16.19 4.89
C ASP A 69 7.02 15.15 4.26
N TRP A 70 7.59 14.31 3.36
CA TRP A 70 6.87 13.19 2.77
C TRP A 70 6.46 12.17 3.83
N MET A 71 7.35 11.81 4.75
CA MET A 71 7.06 10.90 5.87
C MET A 71 6.01 11.44 6.84
N ALA A 72 5.89 12.75 6.97
CA ALA A 72 4.88 13.42 7.81
C ALA A 72 3.49 13.47 7.16
N ALA A 73 3.36 13.14 5.89
CA ALA A 73 2.08 13.20 5.18
C ALA A 73 1.10 12.14 5.70
N GLU A 74 -0.08 12.58 6.14
CA GLU A 74 -1.04 11.74 6.85
C GLU A 74 -1.99 11.00 5.91
N TYR A 75 -2.52 11.68 4.89
CA TYR A 75 -3.49 11.12 3.93
C TYR A 75 -3.63 12.01 2.69
N ARG A 76 -4.32 11.49 1.66
CA ARG A 76 -4.82 12.28 0.52
C ARG A 76 -6.26 11.92 0.20
N ILE A 77 -7.06 12.94 -0.08
CA ILE A 77 -8.42 12.82 -0.63
C ILE A 77 -8.35 13.07 -2.13
N GLY A 78 -8.98 12.20 -2.91
CA GLY A 78 -8.98 12.32 -4.37
C GLY A 78 -7.59 12.23 -5.00
N ALA A 79 -6.73 11.38 -4.43
CA ALA A 79 -5.39 11.11 -4.96
C ALA A 79 -5.49 10.52 -6.38
N ARG A 80 -4.85 11.15 -7.36
CA ARG A 80 -4.83 10.67 -8.74
C ARG A 80 -3.97 9.41 -8.85
N LEU A 81 -4.53 8.35 -9.41
CA LEU A 81 -3.81 7.09 -9.60
C LEU A 81 -2.85 7.17 -10.78
N HIS A 82 -1.72 6.47 -10.65
CA HIS A 82 -0.79 6.30 -11.74
C HIS A 82 -1.42 5.42 -12.86
N PRO A 83 -1.16 5.69 -14.15
CA PRO A 83 -1.72 4.88 -15.24
C PRO A 83 -1.47 3.37 -15.08
N PHE A 84 -0.30 2.96 -14.62
CA PHE A 84 0.01 1.55 -14.38
C PHE A 84 -0.74 0.97 -13.17
N THR A 85 -1.10 1.78 -12.19
CA THR A 85 -1.99 1.37 -11.11
C THR A 85 -3.41 1.14 -11.63
N ILE A 86 -3.87 1.99 -12.53
CA ILE A 86 -5.17 1.83 -13.21
C ILE A 86 -5.15 0.54 -14.05
N GLU A 87 -4.09 0.30 -14.82
CA GLU A 87 -3.91 -0.93 -15.60
C GLU A 87 -3.92 -2.17 -14.70
N GLN A 88 -3.17 -2.16 -13.61
CA GLN A 88 -3.17 -3.25 -12.65
C GLN A 88 -4.58 -3.58 -12.16
N ASN A 89 -5.34 -2.57 -11.72
CA ASN A 89 -6.71 -2.77 -11.26
C ASN A 89 -7.63 -3.28 -12.37
N ALA A 90 -7.45 -2.83 -13.61
CA ALA A 90 -8.19 -3.37 -14.74
C ALA A 90 -7.97 -4.88 -14.89
N ILE A 91 -6.71 -5.32 -14.88
CA ILE A 91 -6.34 -6.72 -15.04
C ILE A 91 -6.84 -7.58 -13.87
N THR A 92 -6.59 -7.15 -12.63
CA THR A 92 -6.80 -7.98 -11.45
C THR A 92 -8.24 -7.99 -10.95
N SER A 93 -8.98 -6.90 -11.12
CA SER A 93 -10.26 -6.72 -10.43
C SER A 93 -11.44 -6.43 -11.34
N PHE A 94 -11.21 -5.94 -12.56
CA PHE A 94 -12.27 -5.45 -13.46
C PHE A 94 -12.30 -6.15 -14.81
N ARG A 95 -11.70 -7.34 -14.94
CA ARG A 95 -11.69 -8.15 -16.18
C ARG A 95 -11.28 -7.33 -17.43
N SER A 96 -10.25 -6.50 -17.26
CA SER A 96 -9.71 -5.58 -18.28
C SER A 96 -10.69 -4.48 -18.73
N SER A 97 -11.73 -4.21 -17.96
CA SER A 97 -12.71 -3.16 -18.27
C SER A 97 -12.20 -1.78 -17.80
N TRP A 98 -11.29 -1.19 -18.54
CA TRP A 98 -10.68 0.11 -18.26
C TRP A 98 -11.65 1.24 -17.90
N PRO A 99 -12.80 1.40 -18.62
CA PRO A 99 -13.72 2.50 -18.33
C PRO A 99 -14.36 2.43 -16.93
N LEU A 100 -14.29 1.27 -16.28
CA LEU A 100 -14.86 1.07 -14.94
C LEU A 100 -13.89 1.38 -13.80
N ILE A 101 -12.62 1.65 -14.11
CA ILE A 101 -11.60 1.91 -13.09
C ILE A 101 -11.69 3.37 -12.63
N PRO A 102 -11.89 3.63 -11.33
CA PRO A 102 -11.76 4.97 -10.79
C PRO A 102 -10.32 5.50 -11.00
N CYS A 103 -10.20 6.73 -11.51
CA CYS A 103 -8.90 7.37 -11.69
C CYS A 103 -8.38 8.05 -10.43
N TYR A 104 -9.18 8.08 -9.37
CA TYR A 104 -8.88 8.74 -8.10
C TYR A 104 -9.26 7.83 -6.94
N ALA A 105 -8.49 7.92 -5.85
CA ALA A 105 -8.74 7.20 -4.61
C ALA A 105 -8.51 8.09 -3.39
N ASN A 106 -9.12 7.74 -2.26
CA ASN A 106 -8.69 8.24 -0.97
C ASN A 106 -7.63 7.30 -0.41
N THR A 107 -6.56 7.82 0.15
CA THR A 107 -5.44 7.00 0.62
C THR A 107 -4.85 7.50 1.92
N ILE A 108 -4.48 6.57 2.79
CA ILE A 108 -3.60 6.84 3.92
C ILE A 108 -2.21 7.21 3.40
N GLY A 109 -1.50 8.04 4.15
CA GLY A 109 -0.16 8.52 3.81
C GLY A 109 0.95 7.84 4.60
N PRO A 110 2.21 8.19 4.30
CA PRO A 110 3.40 7.64 4.92
C PRO A 110 3.38 7.68 6.44
N TRP A 111 2.89 8.77 7.05
CA TRP A 111 2.80 8.89 8.49
C TRP A 111 1.98 7.76 9.13
N ILE A 112 0.83 7.40 8.52
CA ILE A 112 -0.01 6.29 9.00
C ILE A 112 0.63 4.95 8.66
N ILE A 113 1.14 4.80 7.44
CA ILE A 113 1.71 3.55 6.92
C ILE A 113 2.94 3.17 7.75
N PHE A 114 3.95 4.02 7.76
CA PHE A 114 5.26 3.74 8.37
C PHE A 114 5.33 4.05 9.86
N GLY A 115 4.33 4.76 10.40
CA GLY A 115 4.12 4.91 11.83
C GLY A 115 3.48 3.69 12.50
N SER A 116 3.23 2.59 11.78
CA SER A 116 2.68 1.36 12.33
C SER A 116 3.72 0.60 13.18
N ASP A 117 3.27 -0.03 14.27
CA ASP A 117 4.15 -0.79 15.17
C ASP A 117 4.58 -2.13 14.56
N TYR A 118 3.80 -2.67 13.62
CA TYR A 118 4.08 -3.92 12.93
C TYR A 118 3.44 -3.93 11.54
N ALA A 119 4.12 -4.49 10.56
CA ALA A 119 3.62 -4.58 9.19
C ALA A 119 3.55 -6.04 8.72
N ILE A 120 2.41 -6.45 8.17
CA ILE A 120 2.22 -7.77 7.56
C ILE A 120 1.65 -7.58 6.16
N GLY A 121 2.33 -8.11 5.18
CA GLY A 121 1.82 -8.00 3.82
C GLY A 121 2.67 -8.70 2.79
N GLY A 122 2.48 -8.38 1.53
CA GLY A 122 3.20 -9.08 0.51
C GLY A 122 2.97 -8.63 -0.92
N ALA A 123 3.53 -9.43 -1.81
CA ALA A 123 3.41 -9.33 -3.25
C ALA A 123 3.06 -10.69 -3.85
N ASP A 124 2.00 -10.74 -4.65
CA ASP A 124 1.45 -11.96 -5.23
C ASP A 124 1.17 -11.86 -6.75
N GLY A 125 1.68 -10.82 -7.40
CA GLY A 125 1.38 -10.43 -8.77
C GLY A 125 1.81 -11.43 -9.85
N VAL A 126 1.56 -12.71 -9.63
CA VAL A 126 1.79 -13.80 -10.60
C VAL A 126 0.45 -14.22 -11.18
N LEU A 127 0.35 -14.19 -12.50
CA LEU A 127 -0.80 -14.75 -13.23
C LEU A 127 -0.47 -16.17 -13.70
N SER A 128 -1.51 -16.95 -13.99
CA SER A 128 -1.34 -18.28 -14.56
C SER A 128 -0.39 -18.26 -15.77
N ARG A 129 0.47 -19.28 -15.88
CA ARG A 129 1.52 -19.42 -16.90
C ARG A 129 2.73 -18.49 -16.72
N GLY A 130 3.00 -18.03 -15.48
CA GLY A 130 4.24 -17.35 -15.15
C GLY A 130 4.33 -15.89 -15.57
N MET A 131 3.23 -15.25 -15.99
CA MET A 131 3.23 -13.82 -16.21
C MET A 131 3.32 -13.09 -14.87
N GLN A 132 4.39 -12.33 -14.67
CA GLN A 132 4.66 -11.54 -13.46
C GLN A 132 4.46 -10.06 -13.76
N TRP A 133 3.59 -9.39 -13.01
CA TRP A 133 3.36 -7.96 -13.16
C TRP A 133 3.86 -7.14 -11.96
N GLN A 134 4.29 -7.80 -10.90
CA GLN A 134 4.85 -7.18 -9.68
C GLN A 134 6.34 -7.47 -9.46
N GLY A 135 7.00 -8.26 -10.29
CA GLY A 135 8.40 -8.63 -10.07
C GLY A 135 9.30 -7.42 -9.89
N MET A 136 9.20 -6.40 -10.74
CA MET A 136 9.98 -5.17 -10.63
C MET A 136 9.70 -4.42 -9.31
N SER A 137 8.43 -4.23 -8.94
CA SER A 137 8.10 -3.51 -7.70
C SER A 137 8.54 -4.26 -6.45
N PHE A 138 8.49 -5.58 -6.46
CA PHE A 138 9.02 -6.41 -5.40
C PHE A 138 10.53 -6.20 -5.23
N TRP A 139 11.29 -6.25 -6.33
CA TRP A 139 12.73 -6.04 -6.31
C TRP A 139 13.13 -4.62 -5.91
N MET A 140 12.43 -3.61 -6.40
CA MET A 140 12.67 -2.23 -5.99
C MET A 140 12.41 -2.05 -4.49
N THR A 141 11.39 -2.71 -3.93
CA THR A 141 11.11 -2.71 -2.50
C THR A 141 12.30 -3.18 -1.66
N LEU A 142 12.99 -4.24 -2.12
CA LEU A 142 14.09 -4.84 -1.37
C LEU A 142 15.46 -4.18 -1.59
N ARG A 143 15.67 -3.56 -2.75
CA ARG A 143 17.02 -3.12 -3.19
C ARG A 143 17.27 -1.63 -3.03
N TYR A 144 16.26 -0.79 -3.09
CA TYR A 144 16.46 0.66 -3.15
C TYR A 144 16.85 1.31 -1.81
N GLY A 145 16.44 0.71 -0.70
CA GLY A 145 16.48 1.38 0.59
C GLY A 145 15.42 2.49 0.72
N PRO A 146 15.22 3.06 1.90
CA PRO A 146 14.17 4.03 2.17
C PRO A 146 14.23 5.24 1.22
N CYS A 147 13.14 5.47 0.48
CA CYS A 147 13.08 6.52 -0.53
C CYS A 147 11.62 6.97 -0.75
N GLN A 148 11.40 8.29 -0.89
CA GLN A 148 10.07 8.85 -1.18
C GLN A 148 9.55 8.52 -2.58
N TYR A 149 10.44 8.24 -3.54
CA TYR A 149 10.07 7.88 -4.92
C TYR A 149 9.73 6.40 -5.10
N VAL A 150 10.03 5.58 -4.10
CA VAL A 150 9.72 4.15 -4.07
C VAL A 150 9.05 3.85 -2.73
N THR A 151 7.76 4.13 -2.62
CA THR A 151 7.03 4.08 -1.33
C THR A 151 7.27 2.77 -0.58
N SER A 152 7.17 1.63 -1.26
CA SER A 152 7.35 0.31 -0.63
C SER A 152 8.77 0.03 -0.14
N SER A 153 9.80 0.75 -0.61
CA SER A 153 11.18 0.57 -0.16
C SER A 153 11.41 0.89 1.32
N ASN A 154 10.43 1.53 1.95
CA ASN A 154 10.41 1.78 3.38
C ASN A 154 9.91 0.57 4.21
N ILE A 155 9.23 -0.39 3.60
CA ILE A 155 8.71 -1.57 4.30
C ILE A 155 9.80 -2.39 5.00
N PRO A 156 10.98 -2.67 4.39
CA PRO A 156 12.02 -3.44 5.04
C PRO A 156 12.60 -2.79 6.33
N THR A 157 12.32 -1.52 6.58
CA THR A 157 12.76 -0.85 7.81
C THR A 157 11.80 -1.05 8.99
N MET A 158 10.63 -1.62 8.74
CA MET A 158 9.58 -1.82 9.74
C MET A 158 9.69 -3.22 10.37
N PRO A 159 9.37 -3.35 11.67
CA PRO A 159 9.11 -4.67 12.24
C PRO A 159 7.93 -5.33 11.52
N GLY A 160 8.11 -6.57 11.05
CA GLY A 160 7.00 -7.22 10.34
C GLY A 160 7.37 -8.43 9.51
N LYS A 161 6.47 -8.77 8.59
CA LYS A 161 6.65 -9.87 7.64
C LYS A 161 6.24 -9.44 6.23
N LEU A 162 7.10 -9.72 5.28
CA LEU A 162 6.84 -9.60 3.85
C LEU A 162 6.75 -11.00 3.24
N PHE A 163 5.58 -11.36 2.76
CA PHE A 163 5.33 -12.60 2.03
C PHE A 163 5.36 -12.33 0.52
N PHE A 164 5.82 -13.28 -0.24
CA PHE A 164 5.82 -13.16 -1.71
C PHE A 164 5.70 -14.54 -2.36
N MET A 165 5.17 -14.55 -3.58
CA MET A 165 5.20 -15.74 -4.42
C MET A 165 6.64 -15.94 -4.92
N GLU A 166 7.12 -17.20 -4.87
CA GLU A 166 8.50 -17.55 -5.26
C GLU A 166 8.83 -17.09 -6.68
N GLU A 167 7.85 -17.14 -7.56
CA GLU A 167 7.99 -16.71 -8.96
C GLU A 167 8.34 -15.22 -9.11
N LEU A 168 7.99 -14.38 -8.13
CA LEU A 168 8.39 -12.96 -8.13
C LEU A 168 9.87 -12.78 -7.79
N ALA A 169 10.43 -13.71 -7.01
CA ALA A 169 11.84 -13.69 -6.67
C ALA A 169 12.74 -14.09 -7.84
N GLY A 170 12.26 -14.94 -8.76
CA GLY A 170 12.88 -15.32 -10.03
C GLY A 170 14.40 -15.44 -10.05
N PRO A 171 15.02 -15.92 -11.09
CA PRO A 171 16.47 -15.78 -11.25
C PRO A 171 16.79 -14.31 -11.47
N LEU A 172 17.34 -13.65 -10.45
CA LEU A 172 18.03 -12.39 -10.66
C LEU A 172 19.28 -12.67 -11.46
N CYS A 173 19.35 -12.10 -12.66
CA CYS A 173 20.59 -11.99 -13.40
C CYS A 173 21.12 -10.56 -13.25
N PRO A 174 21.80 -10.22 -12.15
CA PRO A 174 22.30 -8.88 -11.91
C PRO A 174 23.33 -8.43 -12.95
N ASP A 175 23.90 -9.38 -13.66
CA ASP A 175 24.98 -9.15 -14.63
C ASP A 175 24.48 -8.90 -16.06
N THR A 176 23.17 -8.87 -16.29
CA THR A 176 22.58 -8.60 -17.61
C THR A 176 22.04 -7.18 -17.78
N ASN A 177 22.34 -6.28 -16.86
CA ASN A 177 21.99 -4.85 -16.96
C ASN A 177 23.23 -3.98 -17.12
#